data_d839b934446b0cb1a6212d5f6921dce3
#
_entry.id   d839b934446b0cb1a6212d5f6921dce3
#
_cell.length_a   1.000
_cell.length_b   1.000
_cell.length_c   1.000
_cell.angle_alpha   90.00
_cell.angle_beta   90.00
_cell.angle_gamma   90.00
#
_symmetry.space_group_name_H-M   'P 1'
#
loop_
_entity.id
_entity.type
_entity.pdbx_description
1 polymer ?
#
loop_
_entity_poly.entity_id
_entity_poly.type
_entity_poly.pdbx_seq_one_letter_code
_entity_poly.pdbx_strand_id
1 'polypeptide(L)'
;QKEVLQDDGSLSNQWEYGTMISSFDLSNPVRTIAKDSLFYSGYNNDIYATDKFLFISTTVTGNYYKTDLRCIDISAADGAMKDAATIRTSGRVVDKFKMRFADDTLTVISETLNRNQADNRVRWETTLETFSLATPSKPDRLGELSLAKGEWLFATRFDTDRVYIVTYEQIDPLWIVDLSDPRKPEIKGELKVPGWSTYIQPLGDRLVSIGVDDTDNKRRVAVSLFD
;
A
#
# COMPACT_ATOMS: atom_id res chain seq x y z
N GLN A 1 -28.38 -6.27 5.03
CA GLN A 1 -29.10 -6.69 6.24
C GLN A 1 -29.09 -8.22 6.27
N LYS A 2 -28.60 -8.81 7.36
CA LYS A 2 -28.54 -10.25 7.55
C LYS A 2 -29.44 -10.60 8.73
N GLU A 3 -30.32 -11.57 8.55
CA GLU A 3 -31.07 -12.15 9.66
C GLU A 3 -30.15 -13.11 10.43
N VAL A 4 -29.99 -12.90 11.72
CA VAL A 4 -29.17 -13.72 12.61
C VAL A 4 -30.08 -14.33 13.67
N LEU A 5 -30.07 -15.65 13.79
CA LEU A 5 -30.75 -16.38 14.84
C LEU A 5 -30.01 -16.13 16.16
N GLN A 6 -30.71 -15.62 17.16
CA GLN A 6 -30.19 -15.41 18.51
C GLN A 6 -30.31 -16.71 19.35
N ASP A 7 -29.56 -16.78 20.44
CA ASP A 7 -29.55 -17.93 21.34
C ASP A 7 -30.94 -18.21 21.95
N ASP A 8 -31.82 -17.24 22.01
CA ASP A 8 -33.23 -17.35 22.48
C ASP A 8 -34.20 -17.79 21.37
N GLY A 9 -33.71 -18.08 20.16
CA GLY A 9 -34.51 -18.49 19.02
C GLY A 9 -35.19 -17.35 18.27
N SER A 10 -34.97 -16.08 18.65
CA SER A 10 -35.46 -14.91 17.91
C SER A 10 -34.59 -14.58 16.71
N LEU A 11 -35.19 -13.98 15.67
CA LEU A 11 -34.44 -13.44 14.52
C LEU A 11 -34.19 -11.95 14.78
N SER A 12 -32.92 -11.55 14.74
CA SER A 12 -32.53 -10.14 14.75
C SER A 12 -31.95 -9.73 13.42
N ASN A 13 -32.28 -8.53 13.00
CA ASN A 13 -31.68 -7.89 11.82
C ASN A 13 -30.34 -7.27 12.21
N GLN A 14 -29.25 -7.85 11.71
CA GLN A 14 -27.94 -7.29 11.91
C GLN A 14 -27.48 -6.55 10.66
N TRP A 15 -27.04 -5.31 10.82
CA TRP A 15 -26.40 -4.56 9.74
C TRP A 15 -24.95 -5.01 9.59
N GLU A 16 -24.62 -5.42 8.40
CA GLU A 16 -23.23 -5.74 8.03
C GLU A 16 -22.71 -4.64 7.11
N TYR A 17 -21.62 -4.01 7.54
CA TYR A 17 -20.91 -3.03 6.74
C TYR A 17 -19.83 -3.72 5.94
N GLY A 18 -19.61 -3.27 4.70
CA GLY A 18 -18.59 -3.86 3.85
C GLY A 18 -18.41 -3.12 2.54
N THR A 19 -17.49 -3.60 1.74
CA THR A 19 -17.19 -3.11 0.40
C THR A 19 -17.80 -4.05 -0.62
N MET A 20 -18.60 -3.52 -1.53
CA MET A 20 -19.09 -4.24 -2.70
C MET A 20 -18.29 -3.78 -3.93
N ILE A 21 -17.81 -4.73 -4.71
CA ILE A 21 -17.13 -4.52 -5.97
C ILE A 21 -17.98 -5.16 -7.05
N SER A 22 -18.24 -4.42 -8.12
CA SER A 22 -19.04 -4.93 -9.24
C SER A 22 -18.36 -4.60 -10.55
N SER A 23 -18.35 -5.53 -11.48
CA SER A 23 -17.94 -5.35 -12.86
C SER A 23 -19.15 -5.15 -13.77
N PHE A 24 -19.00 -4.32 -14.80
CA PHE A 24 -20.08 -3.97 -15.72
C PHE A 24 -19.58 -4.04 -17.16
N ASP A 25 -20.45 -4.53 -18.02
CA ASP A 25 -20.26 -4.44 -19.47
C ASP A 25 -20.73 -3.04 -19.95
N LEU A 26 -19.79 -2.29 -20.51
CA LEU A 26 -20.03 -0.95 -21.05
C LEU A 26 -20.05 -0.94 -22.57
N SER A 27 -20.05 -2.08 -23.25
CA SER A 27 -20.11 -2.16 -24.73
C SER A 27 -21.38 -1.53 -25.30
N ASN A 28 -22.47 -1.51 -24.52
CA ASN A 28 -23.67 -0.78 -24.82
C ASN A 28 -23.97 0.22 -23.67
N PRO A 29 -23.65 1.51 -23.84
CA PRO A 29 -23.83 2.51 -22.79
C PRO A 29 -25.30 2.79 -22.42
N VAL A 30 -26.25 2.42 -23.30
CA VAL A 30 -27.69 2.57 -23.03
C VAL A 30 -28.21 1.43 -22.14
N ARG A 31 -27.52 0.29 -22.14
CA ARG A 31 -27.90 -0.90 -21.37
C ARG A 31 -26.67 -1.49 -20.69
N THR A 32 -26.28 -0.90 -19.59
CA THR A 32 -25.22 -1.44 -18.74
C THR A 32 -25.66 -2.76 -18.07
N ILE A 33 -24.87 -3.80 -18.21
CA ILE A 33 -25.13 -5.13 -17.64
C ILE A 33 -24.06 -5.42 -16.60
N ALA A 34 -24.49 -5.70 -15.36
CA ALA A 34 -23.58 -6.23 -14.33
C ALA A 34 -23.14 -7.64 -14.74
N LYS A 35 -21.84 -7.89 -14.68
CA LYS A 35 -21.22 -9.17 -15.00
C LYS A 35 -20.94 -10.00 -13.75
N ASP A 36 -20.41 -9.35 -12.72
CA ASP A 36 -20.03 -10.01 -11.47
C ASP A 36 -20.11 -9.03 -10.30
N SER A 37 -20.24 -9.54 -9.07
CA SER A 37 -20.23 -8.74 -7.84
C SER A 37 -19.68 -9.56 -6.68
N LEU A 38 -18.75 -8.97 -5.97
CA LEU A 38 -18.14 -9.51 -4.74
C LEU A 38 -18.44 -8.60 -3.58
N PHE A 39 -18.74 -9.17 -2.42
CA PHE A 39 -18.97 -8.43 -1.20
C PHE A 39 -17.99 -8.90 -0.10
N TYR A 40 -17.33 -7.95 0.53
CA TYR A 40 -16.39 -8.17 1.63
C TYR A 40 -16.85 -7.41 2.86
N SER A 41 -17.16 -8.15 3.92
CA SER A 41 -17.55 -7.58 5.20
C SER A 41 -16.38 -6.88 5.90
N GLY A 42 -16.70 -5.87 6.71
CA GLY A 42 -15.74 -5.11 7.49
C GLY A 42 -15.30 -3.80 6.81
N TYR A 43 -14.42 -3.09 7.50
CA TYR A 43 -13.86 -1.84 7.01
C TYR A 43 -12.64 -2.12 6.14
N ASN A 44 -12.74 -1.74 4.86
CA ASN A 44 -11.62 -1.74 3.94
C ASN A 44 -11.07 -0.31 3.85
N ASN A 45 -9.74 -0.16 3.87
CA ASN A 45 -9.12 1.15 3.92
C ASN A 45 -8.94 1.74 2.52
N ASP A 46 -8.22 1.02 1.65
CA ASP A 46 -7.84 1.49 0.32
C ASP A 46 -8.02 0.41 -0.74
N ILE A 47 -8.22 0.87 -1.97
CA ILE A 47 -8.26 0.02 -3.17
C ILE A 47 -7.18 0.52 -4.13
N TYR A 48 -6.30 -0.40 -4.52
CA TYR A 48 -5.34 -0.20 -5.59
C TYR A 48 -5.72 -1.06 -6.79
N ALA A 49 -5.99 -0.42 -7.92
CA ALA A 49 -6.43 -1.08 -9.15
C ALA A 49 -5.31 -1.11 -10.18
N THR A 50 -5.17 -2.24 -10.85
CA THR A 50 -4.27 -2.47 -11.98
C THR A 50 -5.07 -3.05 -13.15
N ASP A 51 -4.41 -3.40 -14.23
CA ASP A 51 -5.01 -4.11 -15.36
C ASP A 51 -5.36 -5.57 -15.08
N LYS A 52 -4.69 -6.20 -14.11
CA LYS A 52 -4.88 -7.62 -13.76
C LYS A 52 -5.54 -7.83 -12.39
N PHE A 53 -5.30 -6.94 -11.44
CA PHE A 53 -5.70 -7.14 -10.05
C PHE A 53 -6.33 -5.90 -9.43
N LEU A 54 -7.28 -6.15 -8.53
CA LEU A 54 -7.65 -5.20 -7.48
C LEU A 54 -7.04 -5.68 -6.16
N PHE A 55 -6.33 -4.79 -5.49
CA PHE A 55 -5.81 -5.02 -4.15
C PHE A 55 -6.64 -4.21 -3.15
N ILE A 56 -7.24 -4.90 -2.20
CA ILE A 56 -8.03 -4.27 -1.14
C ILE A 56 -7.27 -4.40 0.16
N SER A 57 -6.92 -3.26 0.77
CA SER A 57 -6.27 -3.23 2.08
C SER A 57 -7.30 -3.29 3.20
N THR A 58 -7.06 -4.16 4.18
CA THR A 58 -7.88 -4.30 5.37
C THR A 58 -6.98 -4.34 6.60
N THR A 59 -7.29 -3.55 7.61
CA THR A 59 -6.58 -3.61 8.90
C THR A 59 -6.85 -4.95 9.57
N VAL A 60 -5.80 -5.62 10.05
CA VAL A 60 -5.94 -6.90 10.75
C VAL A 60 -6.63 -6.71 12.09
N THR A 61 -7.70 -7.46 12.33
CA THR A 61 -8.43 -7.42 13.60
C THR A 61 -7.50 -7.74 14.77
N GLY A 62 -7.48 -6.86 15.78
CA GLY A 62 -6.62 -7.00 16.96
C GLY A 62 -5.15 -6.58 16.72
N ASN A 63 -4.78 -6.18 15.51
CA ASN A 63 -3.46 -5.64 15.24
C ASN A 63 -3.52 -4.51 14.19
N TYR A 64 -3.70 -3.27 14.65
CA TYR A 64 -3.80 -2.07 13.82
C TYR A 64 -2.53 -1.73 13.02
N TYR A 65 -1.42 -2.39 13.31
CA TYR A 65 -0.13 -2.21 12.65
C TYR A 65 0.17 -3.27 11.59
N LYS A 66 -0.85 -4.03 11.17
CA LYS A 66 -0.74 -4.98 10.06
C LYS A 66 -1.89 -4.80 9.08
N THR A 67 -1.61 -5.08 7.83
CA THR A 67 -2.60 -5.06 6.75
C THR A 67 -2.70 -6.43 6.10
N ASP A 68 -3.92 -6.87 5.86
CA ASP A 68 -4.23 -7.93 4.91
C ASP A 68 -4.57 -7.28 3.57
N LEU A 69 -3.81 -7.62 2.54
CA LEU A 69 -4.07 -7.25 1.15
C LEU A 69 -4.78 -8.41 0.46
N ARG A 70 -6.05 -8.23 0.18
CA ARG A 70 -6.83 -9.16 -0.64
C ARG A 70 -6.54 -8.89 -2.11
N CYS A 71 -6.13 -9.92 -2.84
CA CYS A 71 -5.84 -9.90 -4.26
C CYS A 71 -7.04 -10.47 -5.02
N ILE A 72 -7.69 -9.66 -5.84
CA ILE A 72 -8.81 -10.07 -6.68
C ILE A 72 -8.34 -10.03 -8.13
N ASP A 73 -8.34 -11.17 -8.78
CA ASP A 73 -8.03 -11.28 -10.21
C ASP A 73 -9.21 -10.73 -11.02
N ILE A 74 -8.94 -9.72 -11.84
CA ILE A 74 -9.88 -9.06 -12.74
C ILE A 74 -9.49 -9.19 -14.21
N SER A 75 -8.54 -10.07 -14.53
CA SER A 75 -8.00 -10.24 -15.88
C SER A 75 -8.93 -10.94 -16.85
N ALA A 76 -10.05 -11.51 -16.38
CA ALA A 76 -11.01 -12.22 -17.19
C ALA A 76 -11.74 -11.28 -18.16
N ALA A 77 -11.66 -11.57 -19.47
CA ALA A 77 -12.26 -10.74 -20.52
C ALA A 77 -13.80 -10.65 -20.47
N ASP A 78 -14.46 -11.59 -19.81
CA ASP A 78 -15.92 -11.61 -19.63
C ASP A 78 -16.38 -10.77 -18.42
N GLY A 79 -15.43 -10.17 -17.68
CA GLY A 79 -15.67 -9.34 -16.51
C GLY A 79 -15.87 -10.12 -15.21
N ALA A 80 -15.63 -11.45 -15.22
CA ALA A 80 -15.62 -12.25 -14.00
C ALA A 80 -14.47 -11.80 -13.06
N MET A 81 -14.75 -11.81 -11.77
CA MET A 81 -13.79 -11.46 -10.73
C MET A 81 -13.54 -12.67 -9.84
N LYS A 82 -12.28 -12.92 -9.50
CA LYS A 82 -11.91 -14.08 -8.69
C LYS A 82 -11.06 -13.69 -7.51
N ASP A 83 -11.50 -14.08 -6.31
CA ASP A 83 -10.65 -13.99 -5.11
C ASP A 83 -9.43 -14.90 -5.30
N ALA A 84 -8.26 -14.34 -5.43
CA ALA A 84 -7.03 -15.08 -5.72
C ALA A 84 -6.31 -15.47 -4.44
N ALA A 85 -5.97 -14.49 -3.60
CA ALA A 85 -5.25 -14.71 -2.35
C ALA A 85 -5.40 -13.53 -1.39
N THR A 86 -4.92 -13.74 -0.16
CA THR A 86 -4.69 -12.68 0.81
C THR A 86 -3.23 -12.67 1.24
N ILE A 87 -2.56 -11.54 1.11
CA ILE A 87 -1.18 -11.31 1.53
C ILE A 87 -1.21 -10.54 2.85
N ARG A 88 -0.58 -11.07 3.88
CA ARG A 88 -0.36 -10.36 5.13
C ARG A 88 0.97 -9.63 5.09
N THR A 89 0.94 -8.31 5.19
CA THR A 89 2.14 -7.47 5.21
C THR A 89 2.76 -7.42 6.60
N SER A 90 4.05 -7.10 6.67
CA SER A 90 4.79 -6.96 7.92
C SER A 90 4.31 -5.77 8.77
N GLY A 91 3.83 -4.72 8.11
CA GLY A 91 3.34 -3.50 8.73
C GLY A 91 1.99 -3.04 8.18
N ARG A 92 1.57 -1.85 8.57
CA ARG A 92 0.37 -1.18 8.05
C ARG A 92 0.66 -0.51 6.71
N VAL A 93 -0.11 -0.81 5.69
CA VAL A 93 -0.14 -0.07 4.43
C VAL A 93 -1.03 1.14 4.61
N VAL A 94 -0.43 2.34 4.52
CA VAL A 94 -1.09 3.59 4.89
C VAL A 94 -2.10 4.04 3.84
N ASP A 95 -1.73 3.88 2.56
CA ASP A 95 -2.55 4.24 1.41
C ASP A 95 -2.13 3.48 0.15
N LYS A 96 -2.89 3.63 -0.94
CA LYS A 96 -2.64 2.96 -2.22
C LYS A 96 -1.32 3.33 -2.91
N PHE A 97 -0.74 4.50 -2.60
CA PHE A 97 0.53 4.93 -3.20
C PHE A 97 1.74 4.18 -2.61
N LYS A 98 1.52 3.39 -1.56
CA LYS A 98 2.51 2.51 -0.94
C LYS A 98 2.59 1.15 -1.64
N MET A 99 1.87 0.98 -2.75
CA MET A 99 1.80 -0.28 -3.51
C MET A 99 2.11 -0.03 -4.99
N ARG A 100 2.78 -1.00 -5.61
CA ARG A 100 2.97 -1.07 -7.06
C ARG A 100 2.92 -2.51 -7.51
N PHE A 101 2.15 -2.78 -8.54
CA PHE A 101 2.16 -4.05 -9.26
C PHE A 101 2.72 -3.85 -10.66
N ALA A 102 3.78 -4.57 -10.98
CA ALA A 102 4.41 -4.60 -12.29
C ALA A 102 5.13 -5.94 -12.48
N ASP A 103 5.16 -6.47 -13.69
CA ASP A 103 5.86 -7.70 -14.06
C ASP A 103 5.56 -8.87 -13.10
N ASP A 104 4.26 -9.09 -12.84
CA ASP A 104 3.75 -10.09 -11.90
C ASP A 104 4.33 -10.00 -10.46
N THR A 105 4.90 -8.85 -10.13
CA THR A 105 5.43 -8.55 -8.80
C THR A 105 4.65 -7.42 -8.13
N LEU A 106 4.16 -7.69 -6.93
CA LEU A 106 3.61 -6.68 -6.04
C LEU A 106 4.70 -6.20 -5.09
N THR A 107 5.01 -4.92 -5.14
CA THR A 107 5.86 -4.23 -4.13
C THR A 107 4.96 -3.48 -3.18
N VAL A 108 5.21 -3.65 -1.88
CA VAL A 108 4.44 -3.02 -0.80
C VAL A 108 5.40 -2.32 0.15
N ILE A 109 5.06 -1.09 0.54
CA ILE A 109 5.76 -0.35 1.57
C ILE A 109 4.80 -0.17 2.74
N SER A 110 5.23 -0.61 3.90
CA SER A 110 4.42 -0.61 5.12
C SER A 110 5.19 -0.02 6.29
N GLU A 111 4.45 0.46 7.30
CA GLU A 111 5.03 0.94 8.56
C GLU A 111 4.55 0.09 9.73
N THR A 112 5.41 -0.16 10.69
CA THR A 112 5.07 -0.86 11.92
C THR A 112 5.64 -0.17 13.15
N LEU A 113 5.01 -0.36 14.30
CA LEU A 113 5.52 0.04 15.59
C LEU A 113 6.21 -1.14 16.23
N ASN A 114 7.52 -1.07 16.31
CA ASN A 114 8.35 -2.08 16.96
C ASN A 114 8.85 -1.61 18.32
N ARG A 115 8.75 -2.48 19.33
CA ARG A 115 9.36 -2.24 20.61
C ARG A 115 10.82 -2.69 20.56
N ASN A 116 11.74 -1.75 20.71
CA ASN A 116 13.15 -2.07 20.82
C ASN A 116 13.41 -2.77 22.17
N GLN A 117 13.97 -3.98 22.12
CA GLN A 117 14.22 -4.78 23.33
C GLN A 117 15.36 -4.21 24.20
N ALA A 118 16.28 -3.43 23.62
CA ALA A 118 17.44 -2.91 24.34
C ALA A 118 17.09 -1.69 25.22
N ASP A 119 16.22 -0.81 24.77
CA ASP A 119 15.83 0.44 25.46
C ASP A 119 14.35 0.51 25.83
N ASN A 120 13.57 -0.54 25.53
CA ASN A 120 12.13 -0.66 25.75
C ASN A 120 11.30 0.46 25.08
N ARG A 121 11.88 1.21 24.13
CA ARG A 121 11.19 2.26 23.40
C ARG A 121 10.44 1.70 22.21
N VAL A 122 9.27 2.26 21.95
CA VAL A 122 8.49 1.97 20.74
C VAL A 122 8.94 2.91 19.63
N ARG A 123 9.27 2.36 18.47
CA ARG A 123 9.74 3.12 17.31
C ARG A 123 9.03 2.66 16.06
N TRP A 124 8.80 3.60 15.18
CA TRP A 124 8.36 3.30 13.82
C TRP A 124 9.47 2.61 13.02
N GLU A 125 9.08 1.77 12.11
CA GLU A 125 9.96 1.12 11.15
C GLU A 125 9.24 0.98 9.82
N THR A 126 9.89 1.39 8.74
CA THR A 126 9.38 1.21 7.38
C THR A 126 9.97 -0.06 6.79
N THR A 127 9.11 -0.90 6.23
CA THR A 127 9.50 -2.14 5.56
C THR A 127 8.97 -2.14 4.14
N LEU A 128 9.86 -2.46 3.18
CA LEU A 128 9.52 -2.75 1.81
C LEU A 128 9.52 -4.25 1.62
N GLU A 129 8.44 -4.79 1.05
CA GLU A 129 8.25 -6.21 0.75
C GLU A 129 7.88 -6.38 -0.72
N THR A 130 8.37 -7.44 -1.32
CA THR A 130 8.04 -7.82 -2.69
C THR A 130 7.44 -9.23 -2.72
N PHE A 131 6.40 -9.40 -3.53
CA PHE A 131 5.66 -10.66 -3.65
C PHE A 131 5.48 -11.01 -5.12
N SER A 132 5.76 -12.27 -5.50
CA SER A 132 5.38 -12.78 -6.81
C SER A 132 3.90 -13.15 -6.83
N LEU A 133 3.22 -12.70 -7.85
CA LEU A 133 1.85 -13.09 -8.21
C LEU A 133 1.80 -13.85 -9.55
N ALA A 134 2.94 -14.40 -10.01
CA ALA A 134 2.99 -15.27 -11.18
C ALA A 134 2.03 -16.47 -11.05
N THR A 135 1.79 -16.94 -9.82
CA THR A 135 0.70 -17.84 -9.46
C THR A 135 -0.24 -17.11 -8.50
N PRO A 136 -1.31 -16.46 -8.98
CA PRO A 136 -2.12 -15.55 -8.15
C PRO A 136 -2.73 -16.17 -6.90
N SER A 137 -3.06 -17.47 -6.94
CA SER A 137 -3.61 -18.21 -5.80
C SER A 137 -2.57 -18.60 -4.73
N LYS A 138 -1.28 -18.38 -5.03
CA LYS A 138 -0.17 -18.71 -4.13
C LYS A 138 0.92 -17.65 -4.26
N PRO A 139 0.72 -16.46 -3.69
CA PRO A 139 1.76 -15.43 -3.66
C PRO A 139 2.98 -15.93 -2.90
N ASP A 140 4.17 -15.72 -3.49
CA ASP A 140 5.44 -16.03 -2.84
C ASP A 140 6.15 -14.72 -2.48
N ARG A 141 6.59 -14.57 -1.23
CA ARG A 141 7.45 -13.45 -0.82
C ARG A 141 8.82 -13.60 -1.45
N LEU A 142 9.23 -12.61 -2.24
CA LEU A 142 10.50 -12.62 -2.95
C LEU A 142 11.62 -11.97 -2.12
N GLY A 143 11.36 -10.78 -1.58
CA GLY A 143 12.34 -10.00 -0.86
C GLY A 143 11.73 -9.13 0.22
N GLU A 144 12.59 -8.65 1.10
CA GLU A 144 12.27 -7.71 2.18
C GLU A 144 13.45 -6.80 2.44
N LEU A 145 13.14 -5.52 2.69
CA LEU A 145 14.09 -4.51 3.09
C LEU A 145 13.50 -3.68 4.22
N SER A 146 14.18 -3.67 5.38
CA SER A 146 13.85 -2.78 6.48
C SER A 146 14.66 -1.49 6.36
N LEU A 147 14.03 -0.35 6.49
CA LEU A 147 14.62 0.99 6.40
C LEU A 147 13.99 1.94 7.42
N ALA A 148 14.65 3.07 7.63
CA ALA A 148 14.12 4.21 8.41
C ALA A 148 13.59 3.82 9.79
N LYS A 149 14.46 3.26 10.64
CA LYS A 149 14.12 2.94 12.04
C LYS A 149 14.00 4.20 12.87
N GLY A 150 12.84 4.43 13.47
CA GLY A 150 12.52 5.59 14.29
C GLY A 150 11.72 6.65 13.55
N GLU A 151 11.50 6.49 12.25
CA GLU A 151 10.89 7.49 11.38
C GLU A 151 9.54 7.02 10.84
N TRP A 152 8.61 7.94 10.63
CA TRP A 152 7.31 7.66 10.04
C TRP A 152 7.39 7.64 8.52
N LEU A 153 6.68 6.72 7.89
CA LEU A 153 6.53 6.70 6.44
C LEU A 153 5.63 7.85 6.00
N PHE A 154 6.16 8.74 5.19
CA PHE A 154 5.45 9.94 4.76
C PHE A 154 4.99 9.86 3.30
N ALA A 155 5.91 9.82 2.35
CA ALA A 155 5.61 9.79 0.93
C ALA A 155 6.37 8.69 0.22
N THR A 156 5.79 8.19 -0.87
CA THR A 156 6.45 7.23 -1.77
C THR A 156 6.16 7.57 -3.21
N ARG A 157 7.12 7.31 -4.07
CA ARG A 157 6.96 7.43 -5.51
C ARG A 157 7.69 6.30 -6.21
N PHE A 158 6.95 5.42 -6.85
CA PHE A 158 7.52 4.39 -7.72
C PHE A 158 7.86 4.97 -9.08
N ASP A 159 8.98 4.54 -9.60
CA ASP A 159 9.44 4.74 -10.96
C ASP A 159 9.92 3.38 -11.49
N THR A 160 10.22 3.25 -12.78
CA THR A 160 10.44 1.99 -13.51
C THR A 160 11.02 0.85 -12.67
N ASP A 161 12.23 0.98 -12.17
CA ASP A 161 13.00 -0.03 -11.43
C ASP A 161 13.42 0.42 -10.03
N ARG A 162 12.79 1.48 -9.52
CA ARG A 162 13.15 2.05 -8.22
C ARG A 162 11.95 2.66 -7.51
N VAL A 163 12.11 2.91 -6.23
CA VAL A 163 11.16 3.69 -5.44
C VAL A 163 11.88 4.73 -4.60
N TYR A 164 11.29 5.90 -4.55
CA TYR A 164 11.68 7.00 -3.69
C TYR A 164 10.78 6.99 -2.47
N ILE A 165 11.37 7.00 -1.28
CA ILE A 165 10.67 6.91 -0.01
C ILE A 165 11.10 8.07 0.87
N VAL A 166 10.14 8.85 1.36
CA VAL A 166 10.37 9.89 2.36
C VAL A 166 9.86 9.38 3.69
N THR A 167 10.72 9.44 4.68
CA THR A 167 10.38 9.19 6.07
C THR A 167 10.66 10.45 6.90
N TYR A 168 10.08 10.57 8.08
CA TYR A 168 10.19 11.77 8.92
C TYR A 168 10.30 11.43 10.40
N GLU A 169 11.28 12.05 11.09
CA GLU A 169 11.30 12.22 12.54
C GLU A 169 11.67 13.68 12.91
N GLN A 170 12.82 14.18 12.48
CA GLN A 170 13.30 15.55 12.67
C GLN A 170 13.96 16.12 11.42
N ILE A 171 14.51 15.29 10.58
CA ILE A 171 15.11 15.59 9.29
C ILE A 171 14.58 14.54 8.33
N ASP A 172 14.15 14.94 7.14
CA ASP A 172 13.60 14.02 6.15
C ASP A 172 14.70 13.36 5.33
N PRO A 173 15.03 12.09 5.56
CA PRO A 173 15.78 11.35 4.57
C PRO A 173 14.86 10.97 3.41
N LEU A 174 15.34 11.25 2.20
CA LEU A 174 14.84 10.67 0.96
C LEU A 174 15.66 9.43 0.65
N TRP A 175 15.03 8.28 0.72
CA TRP A 175 15.63 6.98 0.38
C TRP A 175 15.39 6.67 -1.09
N ILE A 176 16.41 6.19 -1.77
CA ILE A 176 16.31 5.64 -3.12
C ILE A 176 16.56 4.14 -3.02
N VAL A 177 15.55 3.35 -3.35
CA VAL A 177 15.62 1.89 -3.32
C VAL A 177 15.53 1.35 -4.74
N ASP A 178 16.49 0.52 -5.10
CA ASP A 178 16.54 -0.25 -6.35
C ASP A 178 15.65 -1.48 -6.24
N LEU A 179 14.80 -1.67 -7.23
CA LEU A 179 13.84 -2.78 -7.36
C LEU A 179 14.10 -3.62 -8.63
N SER A 180 15.22 -3.42 -9.32
CA SER A 180 15.56 -4.16 -10.55
C SER A 180 15.65 -5.68 -10.30
N ASP A 181 16.07 -6.10 -9.12
CA ASP A 181 15.90 -7.47 -8.63
C ASP A 181 14.91 -7.47 -7.45
N PRO A 182 13.66 -7.90 -7.66
CA PRO A 182 12.67 -7.92 -6.59
C PRO A 182 12.98 -8.91 -5.46
N ARG A 183 13.93 -9.84 -5.68
CA ARG A 183 14.41 -10.76 -4.62
C ARG A 183 15.41 -10.09 -3.68
N LYS A 184 16.00 -8.98 -4.13
CA LYS A 184 17.05 -8.28 -3.40
C LYS A 184 16.89 -6.77 -3.54
N PRO A 185 15.82 -6.17 -2.99
CA PRO A 185 15.71 -4.73 -2.97
C PRO A 185 16.88 -4.11 -2.19
N GLU A 186 17.50 -3.06 -2.75
CA GLU A 186 18.71 -2.44 -2.18
C GLU A 186 18.59 -0.92 -2.07
N ILE A 187 19.04 -0.35 -0.94
CA ILE A 187 19.19 1.09 -0.80
C ILE A 187 20.38 1.54 -1.67
N LYS A 188 20.14 2.40 -2.64
CA LYS A 188 21.18 2.99 -3.51
C LYS A 188 21.60 4.39 -3.06
N GLY A 189 20.76 5.07 -2.30
CA GLY A 189 21.08 6.40 -1.81
C GLY A 189 20.18 6.83 -0.66
N GLU A 190 20.71 7.74 0.13
CA GLU A 190 20.01 8.47 1.16
C GLU A 190 20.36 9.95 1.00
N LEU A 191 19.36 10.81 0.86
CA LEU A 191 19.54 12.24 0.79
C LEU A 191 18.80 12.91 1.93
N LYS A 192 19.51 13.65 2.76
CA LYS A 192 18.90 14.46 3.84
C LYS A 192 18.48 15.81 3.30
N VAL A 193 17.20 16.09 3.36
CA VAL A 193 16.61 17.34 2.87
C VAL A 193 16.12 18.12 4.08
N PRO A 194 16.42 19.44 4.16
CA PRO A 194 15.84 20.29 5.20
C PRO A 194 14.33 20.38 5.08
N GLY A 195 13.62 20.28 6.20
CA GLY A 195 12.15 20.25 6.23
C GLY A 195 11.58 18.88 5.86
N TRP A 196 10.43 18.82 5.20
CA TRP A 196 9.83 17.56 4.75
C TRP A 196 9.19 17.68 3.37
N SER A 197 9.32 16.61 2.57
CA SER A 197 8.76 16.51 1.22
C SER A 197 7.43 15.80 1.23
N THR A 198 6.38 16.46 0.74
CA THR A 198 5.03 15.89 0.64
C THR A 198 4.73 15.28 -0.71
N TYR A 199 5.48 15.65 -1.74
CA TYR A 199 5.32 15.17 -3.10
C TYR A 199 6.68 15.00 -3.77
N ILE A 200 6.83 13.92 -4.53
CA ILE A 200 8.04 13.57 -5.25
C ILE A 200 7.67 13.23 -6.70
N GLN A 201 8.41 13.78 -7.66
CA GLN A 201 8.23 13.52 -9.07
C GLN A 201 9.56 13.25 -9.77
N PRO A 202 9.82 12.02 -10.21
CA PRO A 202 10.94 11.73 -11.11
C PRO A 202 10.75 12.42 -12.46
N LEU A 203 11.83 13.00 -12.99
CA LEU A 203 11.92 13.67 -14.27
C LEU A 203 13.18 13.19 -15.00
N GLY A 204 13.16 11.97 -15.53
CA GLY A 204 14.32 11.33 -16.14
C GLY A 204 15.41 11.05 -15.10
N ASP A 205 16.57 11.67 -15.23
CA ASP A 205 17.72 11.60 -14.31
C ASP A 205 17.63 12.53 -13.11
N ARG A 206 16.56 13.34 -13.03
CA ARG A 206 16.33 14.31 -11.97
C ARG A 206 15.11 13.96 -11.12
N LEU A 207 15.09 14.53 -9.93
CA LEU A 207 13.98 14.40 -9.00
C LEU A 207 13.51 15.78 -8.55
N VAL A 208 12.22 16.07 -8.70
CA VAL A 208 11.59 17.25 -8.10
C VAL A 208 10.86 16.84 -6.84
N SER A 209 11.05 17.57 -5.75
CA SER A 209 10.21 17.46 -4.57
C SER A 209 9.50 18.78 -4.26
N ILE A 210 8.30 18.67 -3.70
CA ILE A 210 7.55 19.79 -3.14
C ILE A 210 7.29 19.47 -1.68
N GLY A 211 7.58 20.40 -0.82
CA GLY A 211 7.47 20.18 0.62
C GLY A 211 7.45 21.48 1.41
N VAL A 212 7.91 21.39 2.64
CA VAL A 212 7.98 22.52 3.57
C VAL A 212 9.42 22.64 4.07
N ASP A 213 9.97 23.84 3.99
CA ASP A 213 11.21 24.23 4.67
C ASP A 213 10.85 24.95 5.97
N ASP A 214 11.43 24.49 7.09
CA ASP A 214 11.25 25.07 8.42
C ASP A 214 12.58 25.40 9.13
N THR A 215 13.66 25.49 8.38
CA THR A 215 15.03 25.68 8.90
C THR A 215 15.22 26.93 9.78
N ASP A 216 14.40 27.96 9.62
CA ASP A 216 14.45 29.20 10.38
C ASP A 216 13.22 29.42 11.30
N ASN A 217 12.54 28.33 11.72
CA ASN A 217 11.27 28.33 12.45
C ASN A 217 10.11 29.02 11.69
N LYS A 218 10.24 29.19 10.37
CA LYS A 218 9.19 29.69 9.48
C LYS A 218 8.88 28.63 8.44
N ARG A 219 7.65 28.16 8.45
CA ARG A 219 7.18 27.20 7.45
C ARG A 219 6.98 27.90 6.12
N ARG A 220 7.71 27.44 5.10
CA ARG A 220 7.61 27.90 3.71
C ARG A 220 7.44 26.72 2.78
N VAL A 221 6.70 26.91 1.71
CA VAL A 221 6.69 25.92 0.62
C VAL A 221 8.08 25.91 -0.03
N ALA A 222 8.65 24.74 -0.12
CA ALA A 222 9.92 24.49 -0.80
C ALA A 222 9.70 23.63 -2.03
N VAL A 223 10.39 24.00 -3.12
CA VAL A 223 10.50 23.17 -4.33
C VAL A 223 11.99 22.90 -4.53
N SER A 224 12.37 21.64 -4.51
CA SER A 224 13.76 21.21 -4.63
C SER A 224 13.95 20.38 -5.88
N LEU A 225 15.06 20.58 -6.57
CA LEU A 225 15.50 19.79 -7.72
C LEU A 225 16.79 19.07 -7.33
N PHE A 226 16.84 17.77 -7.55
CA PHE A 226 17.99 16.91 -7.31
C PHE A 226 18.45 16.31 -8.63
N ASP A 227 19.77 16.28 -8.84
CA ASP A 227 20.45 15.65 -9.98
C ASP A 227 20.98 14.27 -9.61
#